data_992b578ac78d647064f45057d23fb705
#
_entry.id   992b578ac78d647064f45057d23fb705
#
_cell.length_a   1.000
_cell.length_b   1.000
_cell.length_c   1.000
_cell.angle_alpha   90.00
_cell.angle_beta   90.00
_cell.angle_gamma   90.00
#
_symmetry.space_group_name_H-M   'P 1'
#
loop_
_entity.id
_entity.type
_entity.pdbx_description
1 polymer ?
#
loop_
_entity_poly.entity_id
_entity_poly.type
_entity_poly.pdbx_seq_one_letter_code
_entity_poly.pdbx_strand_id
1 'polypeptide(L)'
;IMPSLVGSEMCIRDRDYICAGRIEQGTMPKDPVMCKSIVSTPLADKVAEHYGVECRNVLTGFKWIGDQIAKLEAAGQVDRFIFGFEESYGYLAGPYVRDKDAIIGSMLICEMAAYYRAKGSSIKEELERIYAEYGRYLNKVDSFEFPGLSGMDKMVGIMSGLRENPPKDFGGDAVVKLSLIHISEPTRLGMI
;
A
#
# COMPACT_ATOMS: atom_id res chain seq x y z
N ILE A 1 18.64 1.58 13.83
CA ILE A 1 17.73 0.66 13.16
C ILE A 1 16.58 1.51 12.64
N MET A 2 16.36 1.52 11.34
CA MET A 2 15.34 2.32 10.66
C MET A 2 14.07 1.47 10.46
N PRO A 3 13.08 1.48 11.35
CA PRO A 3 11.91 0.63 11.23
C PRO A 3 10.92 1.06 10.15
N SER A 4 11.00 2.33 9.72
CA SER A 4 10.00 2.92 8.80
C SER A 4 10.29 2.70 7.30
N LEU A 5 11.49 2.28 6.95
CA LEU A 5 11.90 2.10 5.54
C LEU A 5 11.52 0.73 4.96
N VAL A 6 11.25 -0.27 5.81
CA VAL A 6 11.14 -1.66 5.36
C VAL A 6 9.77 -1.96 4.71
N GLY A 7 8.67 -1.41 5.22
CA GLY A 7 7.33 -1.75 4.71
C GLY A 7 7.03 -1.13 3.34
N SER A 8 7.07 0.19 3.24
CA SER A 8 6.69 0.92 2.02
C SER A 8 7.67 0.70 0.87
N GLU A 9 8.97 0.64 1.15
CA GLU A 9 10.01 0.48 0.13
C GLU A 9 10.06 -0.92 -0.45
N MET A 10 9.78 -1.95 0.34
CA MET A 10 9.62 -3.32 -0.17
C MET A 10 8.45 -3.40 -1.13
N CYS A 11 7.29 -2.87 -0.75
CA CYS A 11 6.08 -2.88 -1.58
C CYS A 11 6.26 -2.22 -2.96
N ILE A 12 7.09 -1.18 -3.05
CA ILE A 12 7.34 -0.46 -4.30
C ILE A 12 8.16 -1.33 -5.25
N ARG A 13 9.23 -1.95 -4.75
CA ARG A 13 10.12 -2.84 -5.54
C ARG A 13 9.39 -4.08 -6.01
N ASP A 14 8.62 -4.71 -5.11
CA ASP A 14 7.86 -5.91 -5.44
C ASP A 14 6.87 -5.64 -6.57
N ARG A 15 6.26 -4.46 -6.58
CA ARG A 15 5.32 -4.06 -7.61
C ARG A 15 5.97 -3.81 -8.96
N ASP A 16 7.06 -3.06 -9.01
CA ASP A 16 7.83 -2.84 -10.23
C ASP A 16 8.29 -4.19 -10.78
N TYR A 17 8.83 -5.06 -9.92
CA TYR A 17 9.25 -6.41 -10.26
C TYR A 17 8.12 -7.29 -10.81
N ILE A 18 6.95 -7.31 -10.14
CA ILE A 18 5.78 -8.10 -10.57
C ILE A 18 5.28 -7.61 -11.92
N CYS A 19 5.13 -6.29 -12.10
CA CYS A 19 4.64 -5.74 -13.35
C CYS A 19 5.61 -6.00 -14.50
N ALA A 20 6.88 -5.70 -14.33
CA ALA A 20 7.91 -5.94 -15.33
C ALA A 20 8.04 -7.43 -15.67
N GLY A 21 8.08 -8.30 -14.66
CA GLY A 21 8.16 -9.75 -14.84
C GLY A 21 6.95 -10.34 -15.57
N ARG A 22 5.73 -9.90 -15.25
CA ARG A 22 4.52 -10.34 -15.94
C ARG A 22 4.49 -9.90 -17.41
N ILE A 23 4.98 -8.71 -17.72
CA ILE A 23 5.12 -8.23 -19.10
C ILE A 23 6.17 -9.05 -19.84
N GLU A 24 7.35 -9.26 -19.25
CA GLU A 24 8.45 -10.04 -19.84
C GLU A 24 8.01 -11.49 -20.16
N GLN A 25 7.20 -12.08 -19.29
CA GLN A 25 6.66 -13.43 -19.44
C GLN A 25 5.38 -13.52 -20.29
N GLY A 26 4.79 -12.40 -20.70
CA GLY A 26 3.52 -12.37 -21.41
C GLY A 26 2.32 -12.83 -20.56
N THR A 27 2.40 -12.71 -19.23
CA THR A 27 1.38 -13.14 -18.27
C THR A 27 0.60 -11.98 -17.63
N MET A 28 0.84 -10.75 -18.10
CA MET A 28 0.07 -9.59 -17.65
C MET A 28 -1.38 -9.71 -18.15
N PRO A 29 -2.39 -9.70 -17.27
CA PRO A 29 -3.77 -9.77 -17.71
C PRO A 29 -4.19 -8.50 -18.46
N LYS A 30 -5.27 -8.57 -19.22
CA LYS A 30 -5.90 -7.39 -19.76
C LYS A 30 -6.53 -6.56 -18.65
N ASP A 31 -6.30 -5.24 -18.67
CA ASP A 31 -6.80 -4.29 -17.66
C ASP A 31 -6.45 -4.72 -16.22
N PRO A 32 -5.16 -4.89 -15.89
CA PRO A 32 -4.71 -5.42 -14.61
C PRO A 32 -5.07 -4.49 -13.45
N VAL A 33 -5.34 -5.08 -12.29
CA VAL A 33 -5.74 -4.37 -11.06
C VAL A 33 -4.78 -4.71 -9.93
N MET A 34 -4.32 -3.67 -9.23
CA MET A 34 -3.69 -3.80 -7.93
C MET A 34 -4.45 -2.99 -6.88
N CYS A 35 -4.31 -3.41 -5.61
CA CYS A 35 -4.96 -2.73 -4.49
C CYS A 35 -3.93 -2.34 -3.43
N LYS A 36 -4.09 -1.15 -2.83
CA LYS A 36 -3.30 -0.75 -1.67
C LYS A 36 -4.12 0.04 -0.66
N SER A 37 -3.64 0.09 0.59
CA SER A 37 -4.24 1.00 1.56
C SER A 37 -3.93 2.46 1.19
N ILE A 38 -4.84 3.37 1.51
CA ILE A 38 -4.69 4.81 1.24
C ILE A 38 -3.51 5.45 1.99
N VAL A 39 -3.08 4.85 3.10
CA VAL A 39 -1.94 5.31 3.89
C VAL A 39 -0.60 4.78 3.37
N SER A 40 -0.64 3.90 2.37
CA SER A 40 0.56 3.43 1.68
C SER A 40 1.08 4.49 0.71
N THR A 41 2.38 4.40 0.39
CA THR A 41 3.08 5.41 -0.39
C THR A 41 2.41 5.74 -1.74
N PRO A 42 2.30 7.03 -2.12
CA PRO A 42 1.83 7.45 -3.44
C PRO A 42 2.73 7.02 -4.61
N LEU A 43 4.00 6.71 -4.36
CA LEU A 43 4.91 6.19 -5.39
C LEU A 43 4.34 4.94 -6.06
N ALA A 44 3.57 4.20 -5.33
CA ALA A 44 2.86 3.04 -5.82
C ALA A 44 1.85 3.34 -6.94
N ASP A 45 1.20 4.47 -6.87
CA ASP A 45 0.27 4.91 -7.91
C ASP A 45 1.04 5.25 -9.20
N LYS A 46 2.25 5.85 -9.05
CA LYS A 46 3.11 6.19 -10.18
C LYS A 46 3.66 4.96 -10.90
N VAL A 47 4.08 3.95 -10.15
CA VAL A 47 4.51 2.66 -10.74
C VAL A 47 3.33 2.00 -11.47
N ALA A 48 2.14 2.00 -10.88
CA ALA A 48 0.94 1.45 -11.52
C ALA A 48 0.60 2.18 -12.83
N GLU A 49 0.64 3.51 -12.82
CA GLU A 49 0.41 4.36 -13.99
C GLU A 49 1.38 4.02 -15.13
N HIS A 50 2.68 3.86 -14.82
CA HIS A 50 3.71 3.49 -15.80
C HIS A 50 3.40 2.18 -16.52
N TYR A 51 2.93 1.17 -15.78
CA TYR A 51 2.62 -0.15 -16.34
C TYR A 51 1.17 -0.30 -16.84
N GLY A 52 0.38 0.76 -16.83
CA GLY A 52 -1.03 0.71 -17.23
C GLY A 52 -1.90 -0.15 -16.31
N VAL A 53 -1.55 -0.22 -15.02
CA VAL A 53 -2.26 -1.00 -14.01
C VAL A 53 -3.24 -0.10 -13.25
N GLU A 54 -4.49 -0.51 -13.14
CA GLU A 54 -5.48 0.17 -12.29
C GLU A 54 -5.08 0.03 -10.82
N CYS A 55 -4.74 1.13 -10.15
CA CYS A 55 -4.41 1.13 -8.71
C CYS A 55 -5.63 1.53 -7.89
N ARG A 56 -6.23 0.58 -7.17
CA ARG A 56 -7.34 0.85 -6.26
C ARG A 56 -6.84 1.17 -4.86
N ASN A 57 -7.09 2.40 -4.44
CA ASN A 57 -6.80 2.86 -3.09
C ASN A 57 -7.98 2.53 -2.17
N VAL A 58 -7.76 1.68 -1.17
CA VAL A 58 -8.79 1.22 -0.24
C VAL A 58 -8.49 1.65 1.20
N LEU A 59 -9.44 1.56 2.09
CA LEU A 59 -9.23 1.81 3.52
C LEU A 59 -8.21 0.82 4.11
N THR A 60 -7.59 1.18 5.22
CA THR A 60 -6.65 0.30 5.93
C THR A 60 -7.37 -0.92 6.48
N GLY A 61 -6.74 -2.05 6.33
CA GLY A 61 -7.25 -3.37 6.69
C GLY A 61 -7.45 -4.26 5.47
N PHE A 62 -6.78 -5.39 5.45
CA PHE A 62 -6.73 -6.31 4.30
C PHE A 62 -8.09 -6.81 3.84
N LYS A 63 -9.10 -6.76 4.73
CA LYS A 63 -10.50 -7.02 4.38
C LYS A 63 -11.01 -6.20 3.19
N TRP A 64 -10.52 -4.97 3.04
CA TRP A 64 -10.90 -4.09 1.94
C TRP A 64 -10.25 -4.50 0.62
N ILE A 65 -9.03 -5.03 0.67
CA ILE A 65 -8.38 -5.65 -0.49
C ILE A 65 -9.14 -6.92 -0.87
N GLY A 66 -9.48 -7.76 0.12
CA GLY A 66 -10.32 -8.94 -0.06
C GLY A 66 -11.68 -8.63 -0.68
N ASP A 67 -12.32 -7.51 -0.28
CA ASP A 67 -13.57 -7.02 -0.87
C ASP A 67 -13.41 -6.65 -2.35
N GLN A 68 -12.28 -6.01 -2.75
CA GLN A 68 -12.01 -5.72 -4.16
C GLN A 68 -11.84 -6.99 -5.00
N ILE A 69 -11.18 -8.01 -4.44
CA ILE A 69 -11.04 -9.31 -5.10
C ILE A 69 -12.43 -9.96 -5.25
N ALA A 70 -13.27 -9.95 -4.22
CA ALA A 70 -14.62 -10.49 -4.27
C ALA A 70 -15.50 -9.76 -5.33
N LYS A 71 -15.36 -8.44 -5.47
CA LYS A 71 -16.05 -7.68 -6.52
C LYS A 71 -15.59 -8.06 -7.92
N LEU A 72 -14.27 -8.27 -8.11
CA LEU A 72 -13.74 -8.75 -9.39
C LEU A 72 -14.24 -10.18 -9.70
N GLU A 73 -14.29 -11.04 -8.69
CA GLU A 73 -14.81 -12.41 -8.84
C GLU A 73 -16.28 -12.42 -9.23
N ALA A 74 -17.11 -11.63 -8.54
CA ALA A 74 -18.53 -11.49 -8.87
C ALA A 74 -18.76 -10.94 -10.29
N ALA A 75 -17.83 -10.17 -10.83
CA ALA A 75 -17.84 -9.67 -12.20
C ALA A 75 -17.22 -10.65 -13.22
N GLY A 76 -16.75 -11.83 -12.82
CA GLY A 76 -16.04 -12.78 -13.68
C GLY A 76 -14.67 -12.28 -14.15
N GLN A 77 -14.04 -11.38 -13.39
CA GLN A 77 -12.81 -10.67 -13.76
C GLN A 77 -11.68 -10.86 -12.72
N VAL A 78 -11.74 -11.90 -11.92
CA VAL A 78 -10.80 -12.14 -10.80
C VAL A 78 -9.34 -12.21 -11.27
N ASP A 79 -9.09 -12.70 -12.48
CA ASP A 79 -7.74 -12.82 -13.07
C ASP A 79 -7.07 -11.46 -13.31
N ARG A 80 -7.82 -10.36 -13.30
CA ARG A 80 -7.27 -9.00 -13.38
C ARG A 80 -6.47 -8.62 -12.12
N PHE A 81 -6.77 -9.23 -10.97
CA PHE A 81 -6.06 -8.92 -9.72
C PHE A 81 -4.65 -9.51 -9.74
N ILE A 82 -3.64 -8.65 -9.71
CA ILE A 82 -2.24 -9.06 -9.77
C ILE A 82 -1.49 -8.92 -8.46
N PHE A 83 -1.85 -7.92 -7.63
CA PHE A 83 -1.16 -7.66 -6.37
C PHE A 83 -1.98 -6.81 -5.41
N GLY A 84 -1.87 -7.09 -4.11
CA GLY A 84 -2.42 -6.28 -3.03
C GLY A 84 -1.45 -6.15 -1.86
N PHE A 85 -1.42 -4.97 -1.22
CA PHE A 85 -0.52 -4.76 -0.09
C PHE A 85 -0.98 -3.63 0.83
N GLU A 86 -0.45 -3.65 2.04
CA GLU A 86 -0.57 -2.62 3.07
C GLU A 86 0.81 -2.24 3.61
N GLU A 87 0.93 -1.04 4.16
CA GLU A 87 2.16 -0.57 4.82
C GLU A 87 2.58 -1.43 6.02
N SER A 88 1.62 -2.14 6.62
CA SER A 88 1.79 -3.03 7.77
C SER A 88 2.20 -4.46 7.39
N TYR A 89 3.02 -4.60 6.35
CA TYR A 89 3.56 -5.90 5.88
C TYR A 89 2.53 -6.89 5.35
N GLY A 90 1.37 -6.41 4.93
CA GLY A 90 0.36 -7.24 4.28
C GLY A 90 0.64 -7.38 2.79
N TYR A 91 0.82 -8.61 2.29
CA TYR A 91 1.09 -8.92 0.88
C TYR A 91 0.16 -10.00 0.36
N LEU A 92 -0.26 -9.86 -0.90
CA LEU A 92 -0.98 -10.89 -1.63
C LEU A 92 -0.70 -10.76 -3.14
N ALA A 93 -0.16 -11.81 -3.75
CA ALA A 93 0.26 -11.81 -5.17
C ALA A 93 -0.69 -12.58 -6.09
N GLY A 94 -1.96 -12.61 -5.78
CA GLY A 94 -2.98 -13.26 -6.60
C GLY A 94 -4.30 -13.43 -5.85
N PRO A 95 -5.37 -13.86 -6.53
CA PRO A 95 -6.72 -13.90 -5.95
C PRO A 95 -7.05 -15.20 -5.19
N TYR A 96 -6.08 -16.05 -4.90
CA TYR A 96 -6.25 -17.39 -4.33
C TYR A 96 -6.70 -17.43 -2.86
N VAL A 97 -6.47 -16.33 -2.10
CA VAL A 97 -7.00 -16.12 -0.75
C VAL A 97 -7.56 -14.70 -0.60
N ARG A 98 -8.22 -14.39 0.54
CA ARG A 98 -8.84 -13.07 0.80
C ARG A 98 -8.14 -12.31 1.93
N ASP A 99 -7.00 -12.81 2.34
CA ASP A 99 -6.14 -12.17 3.36
C ASP A 99 -4.67 -12.25 2.94
N LYS A 100 -3.82 -11.56 3.68
CA LYS A 100 -2.38 -11.49 3.47
C LYS A 100 -1.71 -12.85 3.56
N ASP A 101 -0.73 -13.03 2.68
CA ASP A 101 0.09 -14.24 2.62
C ASP A 101 1.58 -13.85 2.76
N ALA A 102 2.11 -14.06 3.97
CA ALA A 102 3.51 -13.77 4.27
C ALA A 102 4.48 -14.73 3.56
N ILE A 103 4.02 -15.93 3.20
CA ILE A 103 4.86 -16.93 2.50
C ILE A 103 5.13 -16.45 1.10
N ILE A 104 4.09 -16.04 0.37
CA ILE A 104 4.27 -15.50 -0.98
C ILE A 104 5.09 -14.21 -0.97
N GLY A 105 4.91 -13.33 0.04
CA GLY A 105 5.74 -12.14 0.20
C GLY A 105 7.22 -12.50 0.37
N SER A 106 7.53 -13.49 1.20
CA SER A 106 8.89 -13.96 1.41
C SER A 106 9.50 -14.59 0.15
N MET A 107 8.71 -15.39 -0.57
CA MET A 107 9.13 -16.01 -1.84
C MET A 107 9.46 -14.93 -2.89
N LEU A 108 8.59 -13.95 -3.06
CA LEU A 108 8.79 -12.85 -4.02
C LEU A 108 10.04 -12.05 -3.74
N ILE A 109 10.34 -11.76 -2.46
CA ILE A 109 11.56 -11.03 -2.09
C ILE A 109 12.80 -11.85 -2.41
N CYS A 110 12.80 -13.16 -2.12
CA CYS A 110 13.91 -14.05 -2.45
C CYS A 110 14.11 -14.18 -3.97
N GLU A 111 13.03 -14.34 -4.72
CA GLU A 111 13.04 -14.42 -6.18
C GLU A 111 13.57 -13.13 -6.79
N MET A 112 13.04 -11.97 -6.37
CA MET A 112 13.50 -10.66 -6.81
C MET A 112 14.98 -10.43 -6.52
N ALA A 113 15.46 -10.81 -5.32
CA ALA A 113 16.87 -10.70 -4.96
C ALA A 113 17.75 -11.56 -5.87
N ALA A 114 17.35 -12.78 -6.18
CA ALA A 114 18.06 -13.69 -7.07
C ALA A 114 18.06 -13.15 -8.52
N TYR A 115 16.92 -12.67 -8.98
CA TYR A 115 16.77 -12.09 -10.33
C TYR A 115 17.68 -10.88 -10.55
N TYR A 116 17.66 -9.90 -9.66
CA TYR A 116 18.51 -8.72 -9.80
C TYR A 116 19.97 -9.05 -9.64
N ARG A 117 20.33 -9.96 -8.74
CA ARG A 117 21.69 -10.45 -8.61
C ARG A 117 22.20 -11.11 -9.90
N ALA A 118 21.37 -11.90 -10.56
CA ALA A 118 21.71 -12.52 -11.85
C ALA A 118 21.90 -11.48 -12.96
N LYS A 119 21.24 -10.33 -12.86
CA LYS A 119 21.41 -9.17 -13.77
C LYS A 119 22.55 -8.23 -13.35
N GLY A 120 23.32 -8.55 -12.32
CA GLY A 120 24.45 -7.74 -11.83
C GLY A 120 24.02 -6.52 -11.00
N SER A 121 22.77 -6.48 -10.51
CA SER A 121 22.21 -5.44 -9.67
C SER A 121 21.81 -5.98 -8.28
N SER A 122 21.38 -5.10 -7.40
CA SER A 122 20.88 -5.44 -6.08
C SER A 122 19.52 -4.80 -5.84
N ILE A 123 18.77 -5.33 -4.85
CA ILE A 123 17.48 -4.76 -4.42
C ILE A 123 17.61 -3.27 -4.06
N LYS A 124 18.75 -2.86 -3.50
CA LYS A 124 19.01 -1.46 -3.14
C LYS A 124 19.20 -0.59 -4.39
N GLU A 125 19.98 -1.04 -5.34
CA GLU A 125 20.21 -0.31 -6.59
C GLU A 125 18.92 -0.16 -7.39
N GLU A 126 18.07 -1.18 -7.40
CA GLU A 126 16.77 -1.11 -8.04
C GLU A 126 15.82 -0.12 -7.34
N LEU A 127 15.88 0.01 -6.01
CA LEU A 127 15.13 1.04 -5.31
C LEU A 127 15.58 2.46 -5.72
N GLU A 128 16.88 2.68 -5.82
CA GLU A 128 17.42 3.98 -6.27
C GLU A 128 17.06 4.26 -7.75
N ARG A 129 17.01 3.22 -8.61
CA ARG A 129 16.49 3.34 -9.97
C ARG A 129 15.02 3.79 -9.97
N ILE A 130 14.17 3.15 -9.18
CA ILE A 130 12.75 3.49 -9.04
C ILE A 130 12.58 4.94 -8.56
N TYR A 131 13.39 5.37 -7.59
CA TYR A 131 13.35 6.76 -7.13
C TYR A 131 13.83 7.75 -8.20
N ALA A 132 14.81 7.38 -9.00
CA ALA A 132 15.29 8.22 -10.10
C ALA A 132 14.25 8.35 -11.22
N GLU A 133 13.47 7.29 -11.46
CA GLU A 133 12.48 7.24 -12.54
C GLU A 133 11.16 7.90 -12.15
N TYR A 134 10.64 7.61 -10.94
CA TYR A 134 9.29 8.04 -10.51
C TYR A 134 9.30 9.16 -9.48
N GLY A 135 10.46 9.55 -8.99
CA GLY A 135 10.61 10.52 -7.90
C GLY A 135 10.67 9.86 -6.52
N ARG A 136 11.21 10.60 -5.55
CA ARG A 136 11.34 10.14 -4.17
C ARG A 136 10.15 10.61 -3.35
N TYR A 137 9.43 9.66 -2.75
CA TYR A 137 8.28 9.90 -1.89
C TYR A 137 8.63 9.50 -0.45
N LEU A 138 8.58 10.47 0.45
CA LEU A 138 8.72 10.21 1.87
C LEU A 138 7.34 9.91 2.46
N ASN A 139 7.19 8.71 3.03
CA ASN A 139 6.01 8.34 3.79
C ASN A 139 6.37 8.20 5.27
N LYS A 140 5.75 8.99 6.12
CA LYS A 140 5.95 8.97 7.56
C LYS A 140 4.62 8.74 8.27
N VAL A 141 4.61 7.82 9.23
CA VAL A 141 3.46 7.55 10.09
C VAL A 141 3.81 7.97 11.51
N ASP A 142 3.02 8.88 12.06
CA ASP A 142 3.10 9.25 13.47
C ASP A 142 1.86 8.70 14.19
N SER A 143 2.07 8.02 15.33
CA SER A 143 1.01 7.45 16.14
C SER A 143 0.87 8.25 17.44
N PHE A 144 -0.35 8.61 17.77
CA PHE A 144 -0.69 9.32 19.00
C PHE A 144 -1.61 8.45 19.86
N GLU A 145 -1.21 8.22 21.09
CA GLU A 145 -1.98 7.45 22.04
C GLU A 145 -2.66 8.38 23.07
N PHE A 146 -3.93 8.16 23.32
CA PHE A 146 -4.71 8.89 24.31
C PHE A 146 -5.27 7.90 25.34
N PRO A 147 -4.51 7.58 26.41
CA PRO A 147 -4.92 6.61 27.42
C PRO A 147 -6.07 7.13 28.29
N GLY A 148 -6.82 6.19 28.86
CA GLY A 148 -7.90 6.45 29.80
C GLY A 148 -9.27 6.71 29.15
N LEU A 149 -10.30 6.80 29.98
CA LEU A 149 -11.69 6.93 29.54
C LEU A 149 -11.96 8.19 28.70
N SER A 150 -11.26 9.30 29.01
CA SER A 150 -11.37 10.55 28.26
C SER A 150 -10.57 10.56 26.93
N GLY A 151 -9.78 9.53 26.68
CA GLY A 151 -8.93 9.46 25.48
C GLY A 151 -9.73 9.42 24.20
N MET A 152 -10.83 8.68 24.20
CA MET A 152 -11.74 8.60 23.05
C MET A 152 -12.39 9.96 22.73
N ASP A 153 -12.86 10.67 23.77
CA ASP A 153 -13.47 12.01 23.60
C ASP A 153 -12.47 13.01 23.03
N LYS A 154 -11.20 12.94 23.48
CA LYS A 154 -10.11 13.77 22.92
C LYS A 154 -9.88 13.44 21.45
N MET A 155 -9.80 12.18 21.07
CA MET A 155 -9.65 11.78 19.67
C MET A 155 -10.79 12.31 18.81
N VAL A 156 -12.04 12.11 19.24
CA VAL A 156 -13.22 12.61 18.53
C VAL A 156 -13.17 14.13 18.41
N GLY A 157 -12.81 14.82 19.48
CA GLY A 157 -12.68 16.29 19.48
C GLY A 157 -11.62 16.80 18.51
N ILE A 158 -10.43 16.19 18.50
CA ILE A 158 -9.36 16.54 17.54
C ILE A 158 -9.83 16.35 16.10
N MET A 159 -10.49 15.24 15.84
CA MET A 159 -10.93 14.92 14.49
C MET A 159 -12.09 15.79 14.01
N SER A 160 -13.00 16.17 14.92
CA SER A 160 -14.04 17.15 14.61
C SER A 160 -13.42 18.52 14.32
N GLY A 161 -12.45 18.94 15.14
CA GLY A 161 -11.72 20.17 14.91
C GLY A 161 -11.00 20.23 13.55
N LEU A 162 -10.35 19.13 13.15
CA LEU A 162 -9.70 19.02 11.83
C LEU A 162 -10.69 19.07 10.66
N ARG A 163 -11.94 18.61 10.86
CA ARG A 163 -12.99 18.71 9.83
C ARG A 163 -13.56 20.11 9.72
N GLU A 164 -13.77 20.76 10.86
CA GLU A 164 -14.32 22.11 10.91
C GLU A 164 -13.32 23.19 10.49
N ASN A 165 -12.07 23.01 10.89
CA ASN A 165 -10.98 23.94 10.64
C ASN A 165 -9.73 23.18 10.11
N PRO A 166 -9.73 22.73 8.85
CA PRO A 166 -8.58 22.02 8.29
C PRO A 166 -7.33 22.91 8.31
N PRO A 167 -6.18 22.39 8.78
CA PRO A 167 -4.95 23.14 8.80
C PRO A 167 -4.51 23.49 7.38
N LYS A 168 -3.96 24.68 7.20
CA LYS A 168 -3.42 25.15 5.92
C LYS A 168 -1.94 24.83 5.75
N ASP A 169 -1.25 24.59 6.86
CA ASP A 169 0.15 24.18 6.90
C ASP A 169 0.42 23.24 8.07
N PHE A 170 1.51 22.44 7.94
CA PHE A 170 2.10 21.67 9.01
C PHE A 170 3.60 21.96 9.05
N GLY A 171 4.05 22.60 10.16
CA GLY A 171 5.47 22.89 10.36
C GLY A 171 6.10 23.83 9.33
N GLY A 172 5.29 24.65 8.67
CA GLY A 172 5.70 25.57 7.61
C GLY A 172 5.50 25.04 6.18
N ASP A 173 5.15 23.77 6.04
CA ASP A 173 4.82 23.18 4.74
C ASP A 173 3.33 23.29 4.44
N ALA A 174 2.97 23.75 3.25
CA ALA A 174 1.58 23.90 2.84
C ALA A 174 0.87 22.55 2.72
N VAL A 175 -0.34 22.46 3.30
CA VAL A 175 -1.21 21.28 3.15
C VAL A 175 -1.81 21.26 1.75
N VAL A 176 -1.39 20.32 0.94
CA VAL A 176 -1.93 20.11 -0.41
C VAL A 176 -3.23 19.32 -0.36
N LYS A 177 -3.32 18.35 0.54
CA LYS A 177 -4.52 17.49 0.69
C LYS A 177 -4.63 16.96 2.11
N LEU A 178 -5.82 17.11 2.70
CA LEU A 178 -6.19 16.46 3.97
C LEU A 178 -7.22 15.37 3.69
N SER A 179 -6.99 14.18 4.24
CA SER A 179 -7.93 13.07 4.18
C SER A 179 -8.19 12.52 5.59
N LEU A 180 -9.45 12.37 5.97
CA LEU A 180 -9.92 11.96 7.30
C LEU A 180 -10.79 10.71 7.19
N ILE A 181 -10.32 9.69 6.51
CA ILE A 181 -11.15 8.58 6.01
C ILE A 181 -11.51 7.56 7.11
N HIS A 182 -10.64 7.33 8.11
CA HIS A 182 -10.81 6.23 9.06
C HIS A 182 -11.71 6.50 10.28
N ILE A 183 -12.32 7.64 10.39
CA ILE A 183 -12.98 8.09 11.62
C ILE A 183 -14.48 7.83 11.65
N SER A 184 -15.07 7.42 10.57
CA SER A 184 -16.49 7.07 10.48
C SER A 184 -16.79 5.59 10.76
N GLU A 185 -15.75 4.73 10.84
CA GLU A 185 -15.94 3.35 11.25
C GLU A 185 -15.47 3.17 12.69
N PRO A 186 -16.39 2.79 13.62
CA PRO A 186 -15.97 2.39 14.96
C PRO A 186 -15.05 1.19 14.81
N THR A 187 -13.83 1.31 15.31
CA THR A 187 -12.96 0.16 15.49
C THR A 187 -13.71 -0.80 16.39
N ARG A 188 -14.31 -1.85 15.85
CA ARG A 188 -14.77 -2.97 16.65
C ARG A 188 -13.52 -3.52 17.31
N LEU A 189 -13.34 -3.21 18.57
CA LEU A 189 -12.49 -3.98 19.46
C LEU A 189 -13.01 -5.41 19.35
N GLY A 190 -12.23 -6.24 18.64
CA GLY A 190 -12.51 -7.66 18.61
C GLY A 190 -12.43 -8.15 20.04
N MET A 191 -13.56 -8.53 20.60
CA MET A 191 -13.54 -9.40 21.78
C MET A 191 -13.00 -10.73 21.29
N ILE A 192 -11.81 -11.06 21.78
CA ILE A 192 -11.27 -12.42 21.79
C ILE A 192 -11.97 -13.16 22.92
#